data_de7cd3ad01e8fcfa0f0e2de2dcbe7044
#
_entry.id   de7cd3ad01e8fcfa0f0e2de2dcbe7044
#
_cell.length_a   1.000
_cell.length_b   1.000
_cell.length_c   1.000
_cell.angle_alpha   90.00
_cell.angle_beta   90.00
_cell.angle_gamma   90.00
#
_symmetry.space_group_name_H-M   'P 1'
#
loop_
_entity.id
_entity.type
_entity.pdbx_description
1 polymer ?
#
loop_
_entity_poly.entity_id
_entity_poly.type
_entity_poly.pdbx_seq_one_letter_code
_entity_poly.pdbx_strand_id
1 'polypeptide(L)'
;EWRKQIDGIRRLSVEDFYEYILPYRSIPDYSLIDFSDVHSAFMGKYLTDINKDSVQEAIRRYNFVIYQLRKFFPLYPYGEEVGYQELFFNGFHDCIPIASYGVSILRACGIPTAVEFNACYRQFQGRHYHGVVLDKNGNWLAFNPESSIPTSDNSSFETKDILNIYRFMFSEQKDTPFFLEKNGEYIPELFDSPFLKDVTSHLLKTVPLTLSYQETGNNNLAYLAAFNSGMSSGIIPVTWGKINRMEHNVTFSSVIPDRFYFPVYYSPFGKSFSFGEPFYLNKEGKIEKPHTGRKINDVTLLRKFPMKQGLVNKAIKLIGTVVLASNKPGFNPCDTVGVI
;
A
#
# COMPACT_ATOMS: atom_id res chain seq x y z
N GLU A 1 -4.19 21.98 26.61
CA GLU A 1 -3.50 23.19 26.09
C GLU A 1 -3.30 23.13 24.58
N TRP A 2 -2.84 22.04 23.99
CA TRP A 2 -2.66 21.82 22.55
C TRP A 2 -3.94 22.09 21.72
N ARG A 3 -5.08 21.66 22.24
CA ARG A 3 -6.39 21.82 21.57
C ARG A 3 -6.80 23.29 21.40
N LYS A 4 -6.22 24.20 22.19
CA LYS A 4 -6.53 25.64 22.16
C LYS A 4 -5.64 26.43 21.19
N GLN A 5 -4.51 25.87 20.75
CA GLN A 5 -3.52 26.61 19.98
C GLN A 5 -3.63 26.47 18.46
N ILE A 6 -4.41 25.49 17.97
CA ILE A 6 -4.46 25.19 16.54
C ILE A 6 -5.93 25.23 16.09
N ASP A 7 -6.31 26.23 15.31
CA ASP A 7 -7.70 26.41 14.85
C ASP A 7 -8.25 25.23 14.05
N GLY A 8 -7.39 24.49 13.32
CA GLY A 8 -7.75 23.25 12.63
C GLY A 8 -8.18 22.12 13.57
N ILE A 9 -7.61 22.02 14.78
CA ILE A 9 -7.93 20.98 15.77
C ILE A 9 -9.26 21.24 16.45
N ARG A 10 -9.70 22.48 16.56
CA ARG A 10 -10.98 22.82 17.21
C ARG A 10 -12.20 22.20 16.53
N ARG A 11 -12.06 21.79 15.28
CA ARG A 11 -13.14 21.21 14.48
C ARG A 11 -13.14 19.68 14.49
N LEU A 12 -12.09 19.05 15.03
CA LEU A 12 -12.01 17.61 15.13
C LEU A 12 -12.91 17.09 16.25
N SER A 13 -13.56 15.95 16.00
CA SER A 13 -14.17 15.17 17.07
C SER A 13 -13.10 14.71 18.07
N VAL A 14 -13.51 14.27 19.24
CA VAL A 14 -12.59 13.70 20.23
C VAL A 14 -11.96 12.43 19.69
N GLU A 15 -12.75 11.64 19.00
CA GLU A 15 -12.36 10.39 18.35
C GLU A 15 -11.30 10.64 17.26
N ASP A 16 -11.53 11.63 16.38
CA ASP A 16 -10.55 11.99 15.35
C ASP A 16 -9.25 12.55 15.95
N PHE A 17 -9.35 13.26 17.05
CA PHE A 17 -8.16 13.73 17.77
C PHE A 17 -7.34 12.57 18.31
N TYR A 18 -8.01 11.58 18.93
CA TYR A 18 -7.34 10.37 19.44
C TYR A 18 -6.79 9.51 18.32
N GLU A 19 -7.37 9.54 17.15
CA GLU A 19 -6.96 8.73 16.00
C GLU A 19 -5.83 9.37 15.18
N TYR A 20 -5.91 10.68 14.92
CA TYR A 20 -5.09 11.33 13.89
C TYR A 20 -4.10 12.37 14.41
N ILE A 21 -4.14 12.72 15.71
CA ILE A 21 -3.22 13.69 16.33
C ILE A 21 -2.45 13.07 17.48
N LEU A 22 -3.17 12.42 18.41
CA LEU A 22 -2.59 11.96 19.67
C LEU A 22 -1.61 10.77 19.52
N PRO A 23 -1.79 9.81 18.60
CA PRO A 23 -0.91 8.67 18.56
C PRO A 23 0.53 9.07 18.29
N TYR A 24 1.43 8.59 19.15
CA TYR A 24 2.88 8.80 19.06
C TYR A 24 3.56 7.85 18.05
N ARG A 25 2.81 6.87 17.53
CA ARG A 25 3.22 6.03 16.40
C ARG A 25 2.46 6.46 15.15
N SER A 26 3.05 6.28 14.01
CA SER A 26 2.38 6.52 12.73
C SER A 26 1.63 5.27 12.23
N ILE A 27 2.15 4.09 12.58
CA ILE A 27 1.60 2.77 12.28
C ILE A 27 1.52 2.01 13.62
N PRO A 28 0.42 1.30 13.97
CA PRO A 28 0.21 0.70 15.28
C PRO A 28 1.33 -0.24 15.75
N ASP A 29 1.80 -1.11 14.87
CA ASP A 29 2.81 -2.14 15.18
C ASP A 29 4.24 -1.75 14.79
N TYR A 30 4.44 -0.50 14.35
CA TYR A 30 5.75 -0.02 13.95
C TYR A 30 6.57 0.50 15.13
N SER A 31 7.88 0.53 14.98
CA SER A 31 8.80 0.99 16.01
C SER A 31 8.41 2.35 16.57
N LEU A 32 8.58 2.54 17.89
CA LEU A 32 8.43 3.82 18.55
C LEU A 32 9.41 4.82 17.96
N ILE A 33 8.87 5.85 17.34
CA ILE A 33 9.65 7.03 17.01
C ILE A 33 9.57 7.94 18.24
N ASP A 34 10.70 8.15 18.91
CA ASP A 34 10.76 9.11 20.01
C ASP A 34 10.63 10.52 19.44
N PHE A 35 9.44 11.09 19.63
CA PHE A 35 9.09 12.43 19.15
C PHE A 35 9.64 13.54 20.01
N SER A 36 10.26 13.21 21.14
CA SER A 36 10.62 14.23 22.06
C SER A 36 11.55 15.29 21.45
N ASP A 37 12.16 16.01 21.79
CA ASP A 37 13.00 17.18 21.74
C ASP A 37 13.64 17.54 20.37
N VAL A 38 14.14 16.59 19.60
CA VAL A 38 14.85 16.91 18.34
C VAL A 38 13.88 17.30 17.22
N HIS A 39 12.69 16.69 17.18
CA HIS A 39 11.69 16.99 16.17
C HIS A 39 10.96 18.29 16.42
N SER A 40 10.47 18.49 17.64
CA SER A 40 9.80 19.73 17.99
C SER A 40 10.73 20.93 17.84
N ALA A 41 12.00 20.79 18.16
CA ALA A 41 12.97 21.88 18.02
C ALA A 41 13.35 22.16 16.57
N PHE A 42 13.59 21.12 15.76
CA PHE A 42 14.06 21.29 14.38
C PHE A 42 12.92 21.55 13.41
N MET A 43 11.91 20.69 13.41
CA MET A 43 10.77 20.81 12.48
C MET A 43 9.71 21.79 12.96
N GLY A 44 9.50 21.92 14.27
CA GLY A 44 8.64 22.94 14.85
C GLY A 44 9.07 24.35 14.44
N LYS A 45 10.36 24.63 14.41
CA LYS A 45 10.88 25.91 13.93
C LYS A 45 10.52 26.20 12.47
N TYR A 46 10.55 25.20 11.60
CA TYR A 46 10.21 25.36 10.18
C TYR A 46 8.71 25.35 9.91
N LEU A 47 7.91 24.83 10.83
CA LEU A 47 6.48 24.69 10.67
C LEU A 47 5.65 25.65 11.57
N THR A 48 6.28 26.40 12.48
CA THR A 48 5.59 27.32 13.42
C THR A 48 4.98 28.55 12.78
N ASP A 49 5.61 29.07 11.70
CA ASP A 49 5.15 30.28 11.02
C ASP A 49 4.18 30.00 9.87
N ILE A 50 3.71 28.76 9.75
CA ILE A 50 2.79 28.38 8.69
C ILE A 50 1.41 28.94 9.03
N ASN A 51 0.74 29.50 8.01
CA ASN A 51 -0.69 29.66 8.05
C ASN A 51 -1.32 28.27 8.20
N LYS A 52 -1.73 27.94 9.42
CA LYS A 52 -2.24 26.62 9.83
C LYS A 52 -3.55 26.25 9.11
N ASP A 53 -4.13 27.15 8.34
CA ASP A 53 -5.27 26.90 7.46
C ASP A 53 -4.85 26.25 6.12
N SER A 54 -3.56 26.15 5.83
CA SER A 54 -3.06 25.56 4.59
C SER A 54 -2.21 24.34 4.84
N VAL A 55 -2.85 23.16 4.87
CA VAL A 55 -2.16 21.87 4.95
C VAL A 55 -1.17 21.67 3.78
N GLN A 56 -1.46 22.25 2.61
CA GLN A 56 -0.58 22.22 1.46
C GLN A 56 0.74 22.96 1.73
N GLU A 57 0.69 24.11 2.40
CA GLU A 57 1.89 24.87 2.76
C GLU A 57 2.73 24.10 3.79
N ALA A 58 2.09 23.48 4.77
CA ALA A 58 2.77 22.65 5.76
C ALA A 58 3.56 21.52 5.09
N ILE A 59 2.91 20.80 4.16
CA ILE A 59 3.54 19.69 3.44
C ILE A 59 4.63 20.19 2.49
N ARG A 60 4.44 21.36 1.84
CA ARG A 60 5.48 21.95 1.00
C ARG A 60 6.76 22.23 1.79
N ARG A 61 6.62 22.83 2.96
CA ARG A 61 7.78 23.11 3.85
C ARG A 61 8.41 21.82 4.38
N TYR A 62 7.59 20.87 4.78
CA TYR A 62 8.08 19.55 5.18
C TYR A 62 8.90 18.91 4.05
N ASN A 63 8.35 18.82 2.84
CA ASN A 63 9.02 18.24 1.69
C ASN A 63 10.33 18.97 1.37
N PHE A 64 10.35 20.31 1.47
CA PHE A 64 11.58 21.09 1.27
C PHE A 64 12.66 20.72 2.29
N VAL A 65 12.32 20.62 3.56
CA VAL A 65 13.28 20.25 4.61
C VAL A 65 13.83 18.85 4.39
N ILE A 66 12.96 17.87 4.12
CA ILE A 66 13.39 16.49 3.84
C ILE A 66 14.28 16.43 2.59
N TYR A 67 13.95 17.16 1.55
CA TYR A 67 14.78 17.24 0.34
C TYR A 67 16.18 17.82 0.65
N GLN A 68 16.27 18.83 1.52
CA GLN A 68 17.57 19.37 1.94
C GLN A 68 18.35 18.35 2.77
N LEU A 69 17.71 17.68 3.74
CA LEU A 69 18.33 16.66 4.56
C LEU A 69 18.91 15.51 3.73
N ARG A 70 18.19 15.05 2.71
CA ARG A 70 18.67 14.01 1.79
C ARG A 70 19.97 14.33 1.07
N LYS A 71 20.25 15.59 0.82
CA LYS A 71 21.50 16.01 0.18
C LYS A 71 22.72 15.80 1.09
N PHE A 72 22.51 15.82 2.41
CA PHE A 72 23.59 15.67 3.39
C PHE A 72 23.77 14.21 3.84
N PHE A 73 22.77 13.36 3.69
CA PHE A 73 22.79 11.97 4.13
C PHE A 73 22.63 11.04 2.92
N PRO A 74 23.73 10.41 2.45
CA PRO A 74 23.66 9.50 1.32
C PRO A 74 22.85 8.25 1.66
N LEU A 75 22.18 7.74 0.63
CA LEU A 75 21.26 6.62 0.68
C LEU A 75 22.00 5.29 0.96
N TYR A 76 21.66 4.62 2.06
CA TYR A 76 22.03 3.21 2.27
C TYR A 76 20.79 2.31 2.12
N PRO A 77 20.88 1.19 1.38
CA PRO A 77 19.74 0.30 1.14
C PRO A 77 19.62 -0.73 2.29
N TYR A 78 18.76 -0.48 3.27
CA TYR A 78 18.38 -1.49 4.25
C TYR A 78 16.87 -1.58 4.37
N GLY A 79 16.34 -2.82 4.23
CA GLY A 79 14.92 -3.14 4.34
C GLY A 79 14.50 -3.54 5.74
N GLU A 80 15.13 -2.99 6.81
CA GLU A 80 14.76 -3.26 8.19
C GLU A 80 13.99 -2.08 8.79
N GLU A 81 13.16 -2.36 9.80
CA GLU A 81 12.51 -1.32 10.59
C GLU A 81 13.58 -0.45 11.26
N VAL A 82 13.69 0.78 10.81
CA VAL A 82 14.68 1.72 11.36
C VAL A 82 14.01 2.66 12.35
N GLY A 83 14.62 2.82 13.49
CA GLY A 83 14.24 3.83 14.46
C GLY A 83 14.48 5.25 13.91
N TYR A 84 13.84 6.24 14.55
CA TYR A 84 13.95 7.65 14.12
C TYR A 84 15.38 8.15 13.97
N GLN A 85 16.24 7.86 14.96
CA GLN A 85 17.64 8.28 14.94
C GLN A 85 18.38 7.64 13.77
N GLU A 86 18.15 6.37 13.50
CA GLU A 86 18.74 5.66 12.37
C GLU A 86 18.25 6.22 11.03
N LEU A 87 16.97 6.59 10.95
CA LEU A 87 16.40 7.24 9.77
C LEU A 87 17.04 8.59 9.49
N PHE A 88 17.28 9.36 10.54
CA PHE A 88 17.93 10.66 10.46
C PHE A 88 19.42 10.53 10.07
N PHE A 89 20.13 9.54 10.60
CA PHE A 89 21.55 9.34 10.33
C PHE A 89 21.84 8.54 9.05
N ASN A 90 20.98 7.59 8.69
CA ASN A 90 21.20 6.67 7.57
C ASN A 90 20.43 7.04 6.30
N GLY A 91 19.54 8.02 6.35
CA GLY A 91 18.76 8.51 5.23
C GLY A 91 17.43 7.74 5.00
N PHE A 92 16.59 8.30 4.15
CA PHE A 92 15.27 7.82 3.83
C PHE A 92 15.32 6.94 2.58
N HIS A 93 15.08 5.64 2.70
CA HIS A 93 15.28 4.68 1.61
C HIS A 93 14.02 4.02 1.09
N ASP A 94 13.01 3.87 1.95
CA ASP A 94 11.79 3.15 1.65
C ASP A 94 10.57 4.02 1.94
N CYS A 95 9.45 3.68 1.29
CA CYS A 95 8.19 4.41 1.44
C CYS A 95 7.61 4.30 2.85
N ILE A 96 7.82 3.19 3.58
CA ILE A 96 7.31 3.01 4.95
C ILE A 96 7.94 4.02 5.91
N PRO A 97 9.27 4.05 6.10
CA PRO A 97 9.91 5.02 6.96
C PRO A 97 9.59 6.47 6.56
N ILE A 98 9.56 6.76 5.27
CA ILE A 98 9.26 8.10 4.75
C ILE A 98 7.83 8.52 5.12
N ALA A 99 6.85 7.66 4.89
CA ALA A 99 5.46 7.93 5.24
C ALA A 99 5.26 8.06 6.75
N SER A 100 5.85 7.13 7.53
CA SER A 100 5.83 7.14 8.99
C SER A 100 6.39 8.43 9.56
N TYR A 101 7.55 8.84 9.09
CA TYR A 101 8.23 10.05 9.53
C TYR A 101 7.40 11.30 9.20
N GLY A 102 6.91 11.41 7.96
CA GLY A 102 6.10 12.56 7.54
C GLY A 102 4.82 12.72 8.35
N VAL A 103 4.09 11.63 8.55
CA VAL A 103 2.88 11.61 9.37
C VAL A 103 3.18 12.02 10.81
N SER A 104 4.24 11.48 11.36
CA SER A 104 4.63 11.75 12.73
C SER A 104 4.94 13.23 12.98
N ILE A 105 5.73 13.85 12.10
CA ILE A 105 6.05 15.27 12.22
C ILE A 105 4.82 16.16 12.07
N LEU A 106 3.97 15.86 11.09
CA LEU A 106 2.75 16.64 10.89
C LEU A 106 1.82 16.53 12.10
N ARG A 107 1.68 15.34 12.72
CA ARG A 107 0.95 15.17 13.99
C ARG A 107 1.56 15.99 15.12
N ALA A 108 2.89 15.99 15.27
CA ALA A 108 3.58 16.81 16.27
C ALA A 108 3.30 18.30 16.07
N CYS A 109 3.04 18.74 14.85
CA CYS A 109 2.61 20.11 14.53
C CYS A 109 1.09 20.32 14.66
N GLY A 110 0.34 19.30 15.09
CA GLY A 110 -1.10 19.36 15.28
C GLY A 110 -1.90 19.28 13.98
N ILE A 111 -1.31 18.72 12.93
CA ILE A 111 -1.98 18.48 11.65
C ILE A 111 -2.51 17.06 11.61
N PRO A 112 -3.83 16.84 11.45
CA PRO A 112 -4.42 15.50 11.42
C PRO A 112 -3.94 14.74 10.21
N THR A 113 -3.22 13.64 10.45
CA THR A 113 -2.60 12.84 9.39
C THR A 113 -2.64 11.34 9.72
N ALA A 114 -2.58 10.53 8.68
CA ALA A 114 -2.48 9.08 8.81
C ALA A 114 -1.56 8.50 7.73
N VAL A 115 -1.09 7.27 7.96
CA VAL A 115 -0.42 6.47 6.94
C VAL A 115 -1.46 5.61 6.24
N GLU A 116 -1.42 5.63 4.92
CA GLU A 116 -2.14 4.72 4.06
C GLU A 116 -1.18 3.91 3.20
N PHE A 117 -1.65 2.77 2.72
CA PHE A 117 -0.91 1.97 1.75
C PHE A 117 -1.86 1.31 0.75
N ASN A 118 -1.36 1.07 -0.45
CA ASN A 118 -2.06 0.24 -1.43
C ASN A 118 -1.72 -1.23 -1.24
N ALA A 119 -2.69 -2.13 -1.43
CA ALA A 119 -2.49 -3.57 -1.32
C ALA A 119 -1.40 -4.07 -2.27
N CYS A 120 -1.40 -3.59 -3.51
CA CYS A 120 -0.30 -3.77 -4.46
C CYS A 120 -0.44 -2.81 -5.64
N TYR A 121 0.62 -2.70 -6.43
CA TYR A 121 0.55 -2.08 -7.75
C TYR A 121 0.10 -3.09 -8.81
N ARG A 122 -0.69 -2.62 -9.78
CA ARG A 122 -1.16 -3.42 -10.92
C ARG A 122 0.00 -3.97 -11.78
N GLN A 123 1.12 -3.27 -11.84
CA GLN A 123 2.19 -3.53 -12.79
C GLN A 123 3.56 -3.75 -12.14
N PHE A 124 3.67 -3.50 -10.84
CA PHE A 124 4.92 -3.57 -10.10
C PHE A 124 4.80 -4.52 -8.92
N GLN A 125 5.93 -5.05 -8.51
CA GLN A 125 6.05 -5.73 -7.23
C GLN A 125 5.94 -4.71 -6.09
N GLY A 126 5.33 -5.14 -4.99
CA GLY A 126 5.34 -4.38 -3.75
C GLY A 126 4.11 -3.52 -3.52
N ARG A 127 4.11 -2.92 -2.37
CA ARG A 127 3.12 -1.98 -1.84
C ARG A 127 3.74 -0.59 -1.85
N HIS A 128 2.91 0.42 -1.79
CA HIS A 128 3.36 1.79 -1.57
C HIS A 128 2.67 2.37 -0.36
N TYR A 129 3.46 2.96 0.52
CA TYR A 129 3.00 3.67 1.70
C TYR A 129 3.08 5.16 1.43
N HIS A 130 2.03 5.88 1.83
CA HIS A 130 1.92 7.31 1.63
C HIS A 130 1.23 7.98 2.82
N GLY A 131 1.34 9.28 2.92
CA GLY A 131 0.63 10.07 3.90
C GLY A 131 -0.72 10.54 3.37
N VAL A 132 -1.66 10.74 4.29
CA VAL A 132 -2.88 11.51 4.04
C VAL A 132 -3.04 12.56 5.11
N VAL A 133 -3.61 13.69 4.74
CA VAL A 133 -3.87 14.82 5.63
C VAL A 133 -5.34 15.22 5.55
N LEU A 134 -5.95 15.50 6.70
CA LEU A 134 -7.31 16.01 6.76
C LEU A 134 -7.29 17.53 6.57
N ASP A 135 -7.98 18.02 5.53
CA ASP A 135 -8.13 19.45 5.30
C ASP A 135 -9.22 20.08 6.18
N LYS A 136 -9.33 21.40 6.15
CA LYS A 136 -10.34 22.16 6.90
C LYS A 136 -11.79 21.88 6.47
N ASN A 137 -12.00 21.27 5.32
CA ASN A 137 -13.32 20.91 4.78
C ASN A 137 -13.72 19.48 5.12
N GLY A 138 -12.85 18.71 5.81
CA GLY A 138 -13.07 17.32 6.14
C GLY A 138 -12.66 16.33 5.03
N ASN A 139 -11.92 16.78 4.02
CA ASN A 139 -11.43 15.91 2.96
C ASN A 139 -10.06 15.33 3.30
N TRP A 140 -9.88 14.05 3.00
CA TRP A 140 -8.59 13.38 3.07
C TRP A 140 -7.82 13.60 1.76
N LEU A 141 -6.64 14.21 1.87
CA LEU A 141 -5.78 14.54 0.74
C LEU A 141 -4.52 13.69 0.80
N ALA A 142 -4.29 12.89 -0.24
CA ALA A 142 -3.13 12.01 -0.34
C ALA A 142 -1.89 12.78 -0.80
N PHE A 143 -0.74 12.42 -0.24
CA PHE A 143 0.55 12.95 -0.63
C PHE A 143 1.66 11.93 -0.41
N ASN A 144 2.69 11.98 -1.23
CA ASN A 144 3.93 11.28 -0.96
C ASN A 144 4.85 12.21 -0.19
N PRO A 145 5.17 11.94 1.07
CA PRO A 145 6.16 12.73 1.80
C PRO A 145 7.43 12.86 0.96
N GLU A 146 8.03 14.06 0.96
CA GLU A 146 9.20 14.47 0.19
C GLU A 146 9.02 14.72 -1.32
N SER A 147 7.98 14.23 -1.97
CA SER A 147 7.87 14.28 -3.44
C SER A 147 6.60 14.94 -3.98
N SER A 148 5.48 14.91 -3.27
CA SER A 148 4.25 15.53 -3.76
C SER A 148 3.58 16.43 -2.74
N ILE A 149 2.81 17.38 -3.23
CA ILE A 149 1.96 18.29 -2.45
C ILE A 149 0.53 17.88 -2.74
N PRO A 150 -0.33 17.67 -1.70
CA PRO A 150 -1.70 17.26 -1.92
C PRO A 150 -2.49 18.33 -2.66
N THR A 151 -3.31 17.91 -3.60
CA THR A 151 -4.30 18.74 -4.27
C THR A 151 -5.69 18.41 -3.74
N SER A 152 -6.62 19.37 -3.82
CA SER A 152 -7.99 19.18 -3.31
C SER A 152 -8.78 18.06 -4.00
N ASP A 153 -8.37 17.70 -5.20
CA ASP A 153 -8.95 16.62 -6.01
C ASP A 153 -8.10 15.34 -6.03
N ASN A 154 -7.03 15.28 -5.21
CA ASN A 154 -6.04 14.22 -5.20
C ASN A 154 -5.33 13.96 -6.55
N SER A 155 -5.39 14.89 -7.51
CA SER A 155 -4.78 14.72 -8.84
C SER A 155 -3.25 14.65 -8.82
N SER A 156 -2.62 15.14 -7.76
CA SER A 156 -1.17 15.02 -7.53
C SER A 156 -0.74 13.61 -7.10
N PHE A 157 -1.69 12.76 -6.71
CA PHE A 157 -1.43 11.39 -6.31
C PHE A 157 -1.77 10.42 -7.45
N GLU A 158 -0.80 9.61 -7.88
CA GLU A 158 -1.03 8.70 -8.99
C GLU A 158 -1.83 7.47 -8.56
N THR A 159 -3.06 7.37 -9.05
CA THR A 159 -4.01 6.30 -8.69
C THR A 159 -4.18 5.22 -9.77
N LYS A 160 -3.61 5.43 -10.97
CA LYS A 160 -3.90 4.56 -12.13
C LYS A 160 -3.58 3.09 -11.95
N ASP A 161 -2.50 2.81 -11.27
CA ASP A 161 -1.94 1.47 -11.19
C ASP A 161 -2.01 0.88 -9.77
N ILE A 162 -2.67 1.55 -8.82
CA ILE A 162 -2.86 1.04 -7.46
C ILE A 162 -4.12 0.20 -7.36
N LEU A 163 -4.09 -0.77 -6.44
CA LEU A 163 -5.23 -1.56 -6.01
C LEU A 163 -5.56 -1.18 -4.56
N ASN A 164 -6.68 -1.64 -4.05
CA ASN A 164 -7.29 -1.24 -2.78
C ASN A 164 -6.35 -0.55 -1.78
N ILE A 165 -6.86 0.47 -1.13
CA ILE A 165 -6.11 1.34 -0.22
C ILE A 165 -6.61 1.13 1.20
N TYR A 166 -5.67 0.96 2.11
CA TYR A 166 -5.92 0.74 3.53
C TYR A 166 -5.23 1.81 4.36
N ARG A 167 -5.93 2.27 5.40
CA ARG A 167 -5.43 3.20 6.40
C ARG A 167 -5.12 2.46 7.69
N PHE A 168 -3.98 2.74 8.29
CA PHE A 168 -3.70 2.32 9.65
C PHE A 168 -4.48 3.18 10.64
N MET A 169 -5.25 2.50 11.48
CA MET A 169 -6.04 3.08 12.56
C MET A 169 -5.43 2.70 13.91
N PHE A 170 -5.77 3.45 14.97
CA PHE A 170 -5.40 3.11 16.35
C PHE A 170 -6.60 2.57 17.13
N SER A 171 -7.78 2.74 16.59
CA SER A 171 -9.00 2.08 17.03
C SER A 171 -9.22 0.76 16.28
N GLU A 172 -9.75 -0.24 16.97
CA GLU A 172 -10.08 -1.53 16.37
C GLU A 172 -11.18 -1.40 15.31
N GLN A 173 -10.96 -1.98 14.15
CA GLN A 173 -11.90 -2.04 13.04
C GLN A 173 -12.58 -3.42 13.03
N LYS A 174 -13.81 -3.50 13.50
CA LYS A 174 -14.53 -4.78 13.72
C LYS A 174 -14.95 -5.50 12.43
N ASP A 175 -14.80 -4.88 11.29
CA ASP A 175 -15.08 -5.42 9.95
C ASP A 175 -13.83 -5.98 9.25
N THR A 176 -12.69 -6.02 9.93
CA THR A 176 -11.45 -6.61 9.39
C THR A 176 -11.49 -8.14 9.42
N PRO A 177 -10.74 -8.82 8.56
CA PRO A 177 -10.57 -10.27 8.61
C PRO A 177 -10.16 -10.78 9.99
N PHE A 178 -9.33 -10.02 10.72
CA PHE A 178 -8.91 -10.34 12.08
C PHE A 178 -10.08 -10.62 13.04
N PHE A 179 -11.17 -9.85 12.97
CA PHE A 179 -12.37 -10.07 13.80
C PHE A 179 -13.43 -10.95 13.14
N LEU A 180 -13.39 -11.05 11.83
CA LEU A 180 -14.39 -11.80 11.06
C LEU A 180 -14.00 -13.26 10.88
N GLU A 181 -12.74 -13.61 11.15
CA GLU A 181 -12.25 -14.98 11.06
C GLU A 181 -13.04 -15.91 11.97
N LYS A 182 -13.19 -17.15 11.57
CA LYS A 182 -13.82 -18.20 12.35
C LYS A 182 -13.07 -19.51 12.20
N ASN A 183 -13.08 -20.30 13.29
CA ASN A 183 -12.54 -21.65 13.27
C ASN A 183 -11.05 -21.77 12.93
N GLY A 184 -10.25 -20.72 13.19
CA GLY A 184 -8.83 -20.70 12.89
C GLY A 184 -8.53 -20.74 11.39
N GLU A 185 -9.40 -20.14 10.55
CA GLU A 185 -9.10 -19.99 9.14
C GLU A 185 -7.89 -19.08 8.92
N TYR A 186 -7.14 -19.34 7.86
CA TYR A 186 -5.97 -18.54 7.53
C TYR A 186 -6.37 -17.13 7.05
N ILE A 187 -5.77 -16.14 7.69
CA ILE A 187 -5.86 -14.74 7.23
C ILE A 187 -4.56 -14.38 6.51
N PRO A 188 -4.62 -13.87 5.28
CA PRO A 188 -3.43 -13.35 4.62
C PRO A 188 -2.78 -12.24 5.47
N GLU A 189 -1.45 -12.25 5.57
CA GLU A 189 -0.66 -11.32 6.39
C GLU A 189 -1.06 -9.84 6.19
N LEU A 190 -1.41 -9.46 4.95
CA LEU A 190 -1.88 -8.12 4.63
C LEU A 190 -3.08 -7.67 5.47
N PHE A 191 -3.94 -8.60 5.86
CA PHE A 191 -5.22 -8.37 6.52
C PHE A 191 -5.26 -8.86 7.97
N ASP A 192 -4.16 -9.42 8.47
CA ASP A 192 -4.04 -9.92 9.85
C ASP A 192 -3.72 -8.77 10.81
N SER A 193 -4.61 -7.80 10.84
CA SER A 193 -4.50 -6.66 11.77
C SER A 193 -5.89 -6.16 12.15
N PRO A 194 -6.16 -5.90 13.44
CA PRO A 194 -7.40 -5.28 13.89
C PRO A 194 -7.49 -3.79 13.55
N PHE A 195 -6.39 -3.19 13.04
CA PHE A 195 -6.23 -1.74 12.88
C PHE A 195 -6.25 -1.29 11.41
N LEU A 196 -6.84 -2.08 10.52
CA LEU A 196 -6.94 -1.74 9.10
C LEU A 196 -8.32 -1.25 8.72
N LYS A 197 -8.40 -0.07 8.10
CA LYS A 197 -9.62 0.47 7.51
C LYS A 197 -9.51 0.52 6.00
N ASP A 198 -10.45 -0.11 5.28
CA ASP A 198 -10.57 0.09 3.84
C ASP A 198 -11.03 1.52 3.56
N VAL A 199 -10.20 2.29 2.88
CA VAL A 199 -10.45 3.68 2.48
C VAL A 199 -10.38 3.87 0.97
N THR A 200 -10.45 2.78 0.22
CA THR A 200 -10.33 2.77 -1.24
C THR A 200 -11.27 3.77 -1.91
N SER A 201 -12.52 3.85 -1.43
CA SER A 201 -13.54 4.74 -1.98
C SER A 201 -13.26 6.24 -1.75
N HIS A 202 -12.31 6.61 -0.89
CA HIS A 202 -11.92 8.00 -0.67
C HIS A 202 -11.08 8.56 -1.83
N LEU A 203 -10.31 7.70 -2.49
CA LEU A 203 -9.39 8.10 -3.56
C LEU A 203 -9.77 7.53 -4.93
N LEU A 204 -10.51 6.43 -4.94
CA LEU A 204 -10.81 5.67 -6.15
C LEU A 204 -12.31 5.40 -6.27
N LYS A 205 -12.80 5.33 -7.50
CA LYS A 205 -14.14 4.82 -7.75
C LYS A 205 -14.18 3.33 -7.41
N THR A 206 -15.13 2.93 -6.58
CA THR A 206 -15.38 1.53 -6.23
C THR A 206 -16.84 1.16 -6.51
N VAL A 207 -17.08 -0.13 -6.63
CA VAL A 207 -18.44 -0.70 -6.70
C VAL A 207 -18.53 -1.88 -5.75
N PRO A 208 -19.68 -2.11 -5.11
CA PRO A 208 -19.92 -3.36 -4.40
C PRO A 208 -20.06 -4.50 -5.41
N LEU A 209 -19.54 -5.67 -5.06
CA LEU A 209 -19.58 -6.85 -5.92
C LEU A 209 -20.00 -8.08 -5.12
N THR A 210 -21.05 -8.77 -5.58
CA THR A 210 -21.50 -10.03 -5.00
C THR A 210 -21.23 -11.16 -5.98
N LEU A 211 -20.55 -12.20 -5.50
CA LEU A 211 -20.24 -13.41 -6.27
C LEU A 211 -20.91 -14.63 -5.65
N SER A 212 -21.29 -15.62 -6.49
CA SER A 212 -21.73 -16.92 -6.00
C SER A 212 -20.59 -17.65 -5.30
N TYR A 213 -20.90 -18.30 -4.19
CA TYR A 213 -19.95 -19.11 -3.40
C TYR A 213 -20.57 -20.46 -3.09
N GLN A 214 -20.07 -21.51 -3.72
CA GLN A 214 -20.63 -22.87 -3.63
C GLN A 214 -19.74 -23.85 -2.85
N GLU A 215 -18.60 -23.36 -2.34
CA GLU A 215 -17.65 -24.20 -1.61
C GLU A 215 -18.22 -24.65 -0.26
N THR A 216 -17.99 -25.90 0.09
CA THR A 216 -18.50 -26.54 1.32
C THR A 216 -17.61 -26.38 2.54
N GLY A 217 -16.43 -25.78 2.39
CA GLY A 217 -15.48 -25.54 3.46
C GLY A 217 -16.04 -24.68 4.61
N ASN A 218 -15.32 -24.57 5.73
CA ASN A 218 -15.74 -23.85 6.94
C ASN A 218 -15.32 -22.38 6.97
N ASN A 219 -14.70 -21.88 5.91
CA ASN A 219 -14.26 -20.48 5.84
C ASN A 219 -15.41 -19.50 6.04
N ASN A 220 -15.17 -18.43 6.76
CA ASN A 220 -16.10 -17.29 6.90
C ASN A 220 -15.75 -16.16 5.92
N LEU A 221 -14.53 -16.21 5.37
CA LEU A 221 -13.96 -15.18 4.51
C LEU A 221 -13.55 -15.73 3.15
N ALA A 222 -13.75 -14.90 2.13
CA ALA A 222 -13.17 -15.08 0.82
C ALA A 222 -12.53 -13.75 0.35
N TYR A 223 -11.73 -13.83 -0.68
CA TYR A 223 -10.90 -12.71 -1.13
C TYR A 223 -10.99 -12.53 -2.64
N LEU A 224 -10.85 -11.31 -3.10
CA LEU A 224 -10.45 -11.05 -4.47
C LEU A 224 -8.94 -10.84 -4.49
N ALA A 225 -8.27 -11.55 -5.37
CA ALA A 225 -6.83 -11.42 -5.59
C ALA A 225 -6.57 -10.79 -6.97
N ALA A 226 -5.41 -10.18 -7.12
CA ALA A 226 -4.93 -9.59 -8.36
C ALA A 226 -3.55 -10.15 -8.72
N PHE A 227 -3.12 -9.99 -9.97
CA PHE A 227 -1.77 -10.37 -10.39
C PHE A 227 -0.70 -9.59 -9.61
N ASN A 228 0.30 -10.31 -9.14
CA ASN A 228 1.49 -9.73 -8.55
C ASN A 228 2.71 -10.59 -8.88
N SER A 229 3.61 -10.07 -9.71
CA SER A 229 4.80 -10.80 -10.16
C SER A 229 5.83 -11.06 -9.04
N GLY A 230 5.70 -10.42 -7.88
CA GLY A 230 6.56 -10.63 -6.72
C GLY A 230 6.16 -11.80 -5.83
N MET A 231 4.96 -12.31 -6.01
CA MET A 231 4.47 -13.43 -5.21
C MET A 231 4.71 -14.76 -5.91
N SER A 232 5.12 -15.77 -5.16
CA SER A 232 5.33 -17.12 -5.69
C SER A 232 4.07 -17.73 -6.30
N SER A 233 2.88 -17.34 -5.79
CA SER A 233 1.58 -17.72 -6.37
C SER A 233 1.20 -16.95 -7.62
N GLY A 234 1.90 -15.86 -7.95
CA GLY A 234 1.55 -14.94 -9.02
C GLY A 234 0.33 -14.06 -8.76
N ILE A 235 -0.32 -14.21 -7.60
CA ILE A 235 -1.49 -13.42 -7.17
C ILE A 235 -1.35 -12.99 -5.71
N ILE A 236 -1.97 -11.87 -5.38
CA ILE A 236 -2.04 -11.33 -4.01
C ILE A 236 -3.50 -10.95 -3.71
N PRO A 237 -4.04 -11.27 -2.52
CA PRO A 237 -5.35 -10.80 -2.11
C PRO A 237 -5.34 -9.27 -1.94
N VAL A 238 -6.36 -8.62 -2.49
CA VAL A 238 -6.46 -7.15 -2.48
C VAL A 238 -7.67 -6.62 -1.74
N THR A 239 -8.69 -7.45 -1.53
CA THR A 239 -9.84 -7.14 -0.68
C THR A 239 -10.49 -8.42 -0.18
N TRP A 240 -11.31 -8.31 0.86
CA TRP A 240 -12.02 -9.44 1.48
C TRP A 240 -13.53 -9.25 1.45
N GLY A 241 -14.26 -10.34 1.57
CA GLY A 241 -15.70 -10.38 1.74
C GLY A 241 -16.12 -11.47 2.70
N LYS A 242 -17.21 -11.24 3.44
CA LYS A 242 -17.81 -12.23 4.31
C LYS A 242 -18.71 -13.16 3.51
N ILE A 243 -18.53 -14.47 3.71
CA ILE A 243 -19.33 -15.50 3.07
C ILE A 243 -20.70 -15.59 3.75
N ASN A 244 -21.75 -15.44 2.97
CA ASN A 244 -23.12 -15.73 3.38
C ASN A 244 -23.52 -17.12 2.88
N ARG A 245 -23.48 -18.10 3.78
CA ARG A 245 -23.75 -19.50 3.41
C ARG A 245 -25.22 -19.78 3.09
N MET A 246 -26.14 -19.02 3.70
CA MET A 246 -27.56 -19.19 3.44
C MET A 246 -27.94 -18.74 2.02
N GLU A 247 -27.32 -17.69 1.56
CA GLU A 247 -27.53 -17.14 0.22
C GLU A 247 -26.52 -17.67 -0.81
N HIS A 248 -25.59 -18.53 -0.40
CA HIS A 248 -24.53 -19.04 -1.26
C HIS A 248 -23.78 -17.95 -2.02
N ASN A 249 -23.41 -16.87 -1.32
CA ASN A 249 -22.69 -15.76 -1.93
C ASN A 249 -21.62 -15.17 -1.00
N VAL A 250 -20.80 -14.30 -1.58
CA VAL A 250 -19.84 -13.44 -0.87
C VAL A 250 -19.93 -12.04 -1.44
N THR A 251 -19.97 -11.04 -0.56
CA THR A 251 -20.03 -9.63 -0.97
C THR A 251 -18.76 -8.91 -0.57
N PHE A 252 -18.18 -8.21 -1.54
CA PHE A 252 -17.04 -7.32 -1.42
C PHE A 252 -17.52 -5.87 -1.51
N SER A 253 -17.20 -5.04 -0.53
CA SER A 253 -17.77 -3.67 -0.42
C SER A 253 -17.11 -2.66 -1.35
N SER A 254 -15.80 -2.79 -1.60
CA SER A 254 -15.00 -1.76 -2.28
C SER A 254 -14.13 -2.38 -3.36
N VAL A 255 -14.73 -2.71 -4.51
CA VAL A 255 -14.01 -3.30 -5.64
C VAL A 255 -13.74 -2.22 -6.69
N ILE A 256 -12.49 -2.11 -7.13
CA ILE A 256 -12.09 -1.13 -8.13
C ILE A 256 -12.44 -1.64 -9.54
N PRO A 257 -13.24 -0.93 -10.35
CA PRO A 257 -13.49 -1.31 -11.74
C PRO A 257 -12.24 -1.15 -12.62
N ASP A 258 -12.33 -1.63 -13.86
CA ASP A 258 -11.24 -1.65 -14.84
C ASP A 258 -10.05 -2.51 -14.39
N ARG A 259 -10.33 -3.64 -13.73
CA ARG A 259 -9.32 -4.55 -13.15
C ARG A 259 -9.69 -6.01 -13.37
N PHE A 260 -8.65 -6.85 -13.34
CA PHE A 260 -8.75 -8.29 -13.41
C PHE A 260 -8.64 -8.89 -12.01
N TYR A 261 -9.57 -9.80 -11.67
CA TYR A 261 -9.64 -10.40 -10.35
C TYR A 261 -9.71 -11.92 -10.40
N PHE A 262 -9.18 -12.54 -9.34
CA PHE A 262 -9.23 -13.96 -9.04
C PHE A 262 -10.01 -14.16 -7.74
N PRO A 263 -11.21 -14.80 -7.78
CA PRO A 263 -11.95 -15.12 -6.56
C PRO A 263 -11.26 -16.29 -5.85
N VAL A 264 -10.79 -16.09 -4.62
CA VAL A 264 -10.04 -17.08 -3.87
C VAL A 264 -10.50 -17.18 -2.42
N TYR A 265 -10.25 -18.36 -1.81
CA TYR A 265 -10.26 -18.57 -0.38
C TYR A 265 -8.98 -19.31 0.03
N TYR A 266 -8.72 -19.39 1.31
CA TYR A 266 -7.49 -20.02 1.80
C TYR A 266 -7.80 -21.25 2.64
N SER A 267 -6.98 -22.30 2.50
CA SER A 267 -6.95 -23.40 3.47
C SER A 267 -6.35 -22.92 4.81
N PRO A 268 -6.53 -23.65 5.91
CA PRO A 268 -5.90 -23.31 7.20
C PRO A 268 -4.37 -23.18 7.15
N PHE A 269 -3.73 -23.75 6.13
CA PHE A 269 -2.28 -23.70 5.91
C PHE A 269 -1.85 -22.61 4.91
N GLY A 270 -2.74 -21.67 4.56
CA GLY A 270 -2.44 -20.53 3.69
C GLY A 270 -2.35 -20.84 2.19
N LYS A 271 -2.76 -22.08 1.76
CA LYS A 271 -2.85 -22.38 0.33
C LYS A 271 -4.12 -21.77 -0.23
N SER A 272 -4.00 -20.98 -1.31
CA SER A 272 -5.14 -20.39 -2.02
C SER A 272 -5.85 -21.41 -2.93
N PHE A 273 -7.17 -21.32 -2.96
CA PHE A 273 -8.05 -22.05 -3.87
C PHE A 273 -9.02 -21.09 -4.52
N SER A 274 -9.34 -21.34 -5.80
CA SER A 274 -10.37 -20.55 -6.48
C SER A 274 -11.76 -21.05 -6.11
N PHE A 275 -12.71 -20.14 -5.90
CA PHE A 275 -14.14 -20.46 -5.79
C PHE A 275 -14.95 -19.99 -7.00
N GLY A 276 -14.32 -19.48 -8.02
CA GLY A 276 -14.94 -19.04 -9.27
C GLY A 276 -13.90 -18.78 -10.35
N GLU A 277 -14.37 -18.53 -11.57
CA GLU A 277 -13.50 -18.20 -12.68
C GLU A 277 -12.90 -16.80 -12.52
N PRO A 278 -11.65 -16.55 -12.94
CA PRO A 278 -11.12 -15.21 -13.06
C PRO A 278 -11.99 -14.34 -13.96
N PHE A 279 -12.09 -13.05 -13.65
CA PHE A 279 -12.93 -12.13 -14.41
C PHE A 279 -12.30 -10.74 -14.51
N TYR A 280 -12.71 -10.00 -15.51
CA TYR A 280 -12.46 -8.58 -15.64
C TYR A 280 -13.69 -7.80 -15.17
N LEU A 281 -13.49 -6.88 -14.23
CA LEU A 281 -14.54 -5.95 -13.82
C LEU A 281 -14.39 -4.69 -14.66
N ASN A 282 -15.30 -4.46 -15.61
CA ASN A 282 -15.19 -3.32 -16.51
C ASN A 282 -15.48 -1.97 -15.83
N LYS A 283 -15.31 -0.86 -16.54
CA LYS A 283 -15.47 0.51 -16.00
C LYS A 283 -16.87 0.80 -15.46
N GLU A 284 -17.86 0.09 -15.97
CA GLU A 284 -19.27 0.16 -15.57
C GLU A 284 -19.56 -0.72 -14.34
N GLY A 285 -18.58 -1.50 -13.86
CA GLY A 285 -18.72 -2.42 -12.73
C GLY A 285 -19.40 -3.74 -13.12
N LYS A 286 -19.41 -4.11 -14.40
CA LYS A 286 -19.94 -5.39 -14.89
C LYS A 286 -18.82 -6.41 -15.05
N ILE A 287 -19.13 -7.66 -14.70
CA ILE A 287 -18.22 -8.79 -14.87
C ILE A 287 -18.16 -9.17 -16.34
N GLU A 288 -16.96 -9.26 -16.85
CA GLU A 288 -16.66 -9.85 -18.16
C GLU A 288 -15.75 -11.07 -17.95
N LYS A 289 -16.19 -12.22 -18.47
CA LYS A 289 -15.37 -13.43 -18.41
C LYS A 289 -14.38 -13.48 -19.56
N PRO A 290 -13.14 -13.97 -19.33
CA PRO A 290 -12.20 -14.18 -20.42
C PRO A 290 -12.77 -15.14 -21.44
N HIS A 291 -12.70 -14.79 -22.70
CA HIS A 291 -13.12 -15.71 -23.76
C HIS A 291 -12.07 -16.82 -23.97
N THR A 292 -12.42 -18.03 -23.67
CA THR A 292 -11.60 -19.25 -23.90
C THR A 292 -11.81 -19.79 -25.31
N GLY A 293 -11.59 -19.02 -26.33
CA GLY A 293 -12.11 -19.46 -27.63
C GLY A 293 -11.16 -19.47 -28.83
N ARG A 294 -9.96 -18.92 -28.73
CA ARG A 294 -8.99 -18.99 -29.83
C ARG A 294 -7.63 -19.47 -29.31
N LYS A 295 -7.18 -20.57 -29.88
CA LYS A 295 -5.76 -20.96 -29.77
C LYS A 295 -4.94 -19.87 -30.47
N ILE A 296 -4.30 -19.02 -29.69
CA ILE A 296 -3.33 -18.04 -30.21
C ILE A 296 -2.03 -18.78 -30.31
N ASN A 297 -1.54 -18.97 -31.55
CA ASN A 297 -0.28 -19.66 -31.78
C ASN A 297 0.93 -18.77 -31.53
N ASP A 298 0.77 -17.45 -31.73
CA ASP A 298 1.84 -16.46 -31.53
C ASP A 298 1.35 -15.30 -30.69
N VAL A 299 2.08 -14.98 -29.63
CA VAL A 299 1.85 -13.82 -28.77
C VAL A 299 3.07 -12.92 -28.81
N THR A 300 2.91 -11.71 -29.31
CA THR A 300 3.97 -10.70 -29.20
C THR A 300 3.82 -9.95 -27.89
N LEU A 301 4.79 -10.12 -27.01
CA LEU A 301 4.83 -9.37 -25.75
C LEU A 301 5.58 -8.06 -25.95
N LEU A 302 4.89 -6.95 -25.76
CA LEU A 302 5.49 -5.62 -25.81
C LEU A 302 5.72 -5.13 -24.40
N ARG A 303 6.90 -4.60 -24.15
CA ARG A 303 7.21 -3.95 -22.88
C ARG A 303 6.46 -2.62 -22.80
N LYS A 304 5.62 -2.44 -21.79
CA LYS A 304 4.81 -1.23 -21.62
C LYS A 304 5.66 0.02 -21.35
N PHE A 305 6.75 -0.13 -20.64
CA PHE A 305 7.66 0.97 -20.34
C PHE A 305 9.04 0.71 -20.95
N PRO A 306 9.69 1.74 -21.49
CA PRO A 306 11.07 1.60 -21.94
C PRO A 306 11.96 1.19 -20.77
N MET A 307 12.97 0.39 -21.07
CA MET A 307 13.97 0.01 -20.08
C MET A 307 14.76 1.28 -19.67
N LYS A 308 14.94 1.49 -18.37
CA LYS A 308 15.83 2.57 -17.89
C LYS A 308 17.21 2.38 -18.49
N GLN A 309 17.83 3.46 -18.98
CA GLN A 309 19.14 3.39 -19.66
C GLN A 309 20.21 2.66 -18.85
N GLY A 310 20.19 2.81 -17.51
CA GLY A 310 21.10 2.09 -16.62
C GLY A 310 20.92 0.57 -16.66
N LEU A 311 19.69 0.06 -16.86
CA LEU A 311 19.41 -1.38 -17.02
C LEU A 311 19.83 -1.86 -18.41
N VAL A 312 19.61 -1.04 -19.46
CA VAL A 312 20.10 -1.32 -20.81
C VAL A 312 21.62 -1.48 -20.81
N ASN A 313 22.33 -0.55 -20.17
CA ASN A 313 23.79 -0.59 -20.06
C ASN A 313 24.29 -1.82 -19.28
N LYS A 314 23.54 -2.26 -18.26
CA LYS A 314 23.85 -3.51 -17.55
C LYS A 314 23.59 -4.75 -18.43
N ALA A 315 22.49 -4.77 -19.16
CA ALA A 315 22.15 -5.88 -20.05
C ALA A 315 23.17 -6.03 -21.20
N ILE A 316 23.61 -4.90 -21.79
CA ILE A 316 24.66 -4.92 -22.87
C ILE A 316 25.94 -5.58 -22.36
N LYS A 317 26.29 -5.39 -21.07
CA LYS A 317 27.49 -6.04 -20.49
C LYS A 317 27.39 -7.57 -20.38
N LEU A 318 26.17 -8.10 -20.47
CA LEU A 318 25.92 -9.54 -20.42
C LEU A 318 25.98 -10.21 -21.82
N ILE A 319 26.02 -9.42 -22.88
CA ILE A 319 26.12 -9.94 -24.25
C ILE A 319 27.43 -10.74 -24.39
N GLY A 320 27.34 -11.96 -24.85
CA GLY A 320 28.46 -12.90 -24.96
C GLY A 320 28.69 -13.74 -23.69
N THR A 321 27.90 -13.55 -22.65
CA THR A 321 27.98 -14.41 -21.45
C THR A 321 27.45 -15.80 -21.76
N VAL A 322 28.26 -16.82 -21.48
CA VAL A 322 27.86 -18.22 -21.63
C VAL A 322 26.99 -18.63 -20.43
N VAL A 323 25.80 -19.16 -20.69
CA VAL A 323 24.92 -19.73 -19.68
C VAL A 323 25.19 -21.21 -19.56
N LEU A 324 25.59 -21.64 -18.37
CA LEU A 324 25.90 -23.03 -18.05
C LEU A 324 24.82 -23.62 -17.15
N ALA A 325 24.54 -24.91 -17.31
CA ALA A 325 23.72 -25.69 -16.41
C ALA A 325 24.47 -26.93 -15.93
N SER A 326 24.22 -27.36 -14.69
CA SER A 326 24.78 -28.59 -14.13
C SER A 326 23.83 -29.16 -13.08
N ASN A 327 23.76 -30.47 -13.01
CA ASN A 327 23.08 -31.20 -11.95
C ASN A 327 23.94 -31.35 -10.68
N LYS A 328 25.16 -30.82 -10.68
CA LYS A 328 26.09 -30.89 -9.54
C LYS A 328 26.32 -29.50 -8.93
N PRO A 329 26.33 -29.37 -7.62
CA PRO A 329 26.55 -28.09 -6.95
C PRO A 329 27.88 -27.40 -7.33
N GLY A 330 28.90 -28.15 -7.70
CA GLY A 330 30.21 -27.64 -8.12
C GLY A 330 30.32 -27.27 -9.61
N PHE A 331 29.22 -27.33 -10.38
CA PHE A 331 29.21 -27.06 -11.82
C PHE A 331 30.25 -27.81 -12.63
N ASN A 332 30.63 -29.00 -12.21
CA ASN A 332 31.59 -29.87 -12.93
C ASN A 332 31.07 -31.33 -12.96
N PRO A 333 30.70 -31.88 -14.11
CA PRO A 333 30.63 -31.20 -15.41
C PRO A 333 29.46 -30.24 -15.55
N CYS A 334 29.52 -29.34 -16.52
CA CYS A 334 28.42 -28.44 -16.87
C CYS A 334 28.23 -28.41 -18.40
N ASP A 335 26.99 -28.15 -18.82
CA ASP A 335 26.60 -27.99 -20.20
C ASP A 335 26.34 -26.51 -20.52
N THR A 336 26.73 -26.08 -21.70
CA THR A 336 26.37 -24.77 -22.23
C THR A 336 24.92 -24.81 -22.72
N VAL A 337 24.04 -24.06 -22.09
CA VAL A 337 22.60 -23.97 -22.46
C VAL A 337 22.33 -22.82 -23.42
N GLY A 338 23.21 -21.83 -23.47
CA GLY A 338 23.07 -20.71 -24.38
C GLY A 338 24.14 -19.65 -24.17
N VAL A 339 24.08 -18.66 -25.03
CA VAL A 339 24.88 -17.43 -24.93
C VAL A 339 23.92 -16.25 -24.98
N ILE A 340 24.06 -15.29 -24.06
CA ILE A 340 23.25 -14.08 -24.01
C ILE A 340 23.65 -13.13 -25.13
#